data_f29fe3c4785d4bff18037190919d7849
#
_entry.id   f29fe3c4785d4bff18037190919d7849
#
_cell.length_a   1.000
_cell.length_b   1.000
_cell.length_c   1.000
_cell.angle_alpha   90.00
_cell.angle_beta   90.00
_cell.angle_gamma   90.00
#
_symmetry.space_group_name_H-M   'P 1'
#
loop_
_entity.id
_entity.type
_entity.pdbx_description
1 polymer ?
#
loop_
_entity_poly.entity_id
_entity_poly.type
_entity_poly.pdbx_seq_one_letter_code
_entity_poly.pdbx_strand_id
1 'polypeptide(L)'
;MAKLIGHKASCHRVGWKSQETQEARFVVLSAVGDIKGKNILDLGCGLGCFYGYLKEMGWKGQYTGMDVLDMMISGARRRFPDAVFEKRNILLDPPRRQWDYVFISGVFNHRVKDNWVWIEETIRLCLKLSRLGVAFNLLETKEDEHDPVFFYAKRKDLEQKAALWSGGNYKIVSNYLPDDMTAYLYH
;
A
#
# COMPACT_ATOMS: atom_id res chain seq x y z
N MET A 1 -7.96 14.52 -19.75
CA MET A 1 -8.66 13.34 -19.22
C MET A 1 -8.40 12.15 -20.15
N ALA A 2 -7.46 11.28 -19.81
CA ALA A 2 -7.18 10.06 -20.57
C ALA A 2 -8.17 8.97 -20.15
N LYS A 3 -8.87 8.37 -21.11
CA LYS A 3 -9.76 7.22 -20.89
C LYS A 3 -8.94 6.03 -20.43
N LEU A 4 -9.08 5.61 -19.17
CA LEU A 4 -8.63 4.33 -18.67
C LEU A 4 -9.59 3.24 -19.19
N ILE A 5 -9.15 2.51 -20.21
CA ILE A 5 -9.88 1.40 -20.81
C ILE A 5 -9.09 0.12 -20.55
N GLY A 6 -9.65 -0.79 -19.77
CA GLY A 6 -9.47 -2.21 -20.03
C GLY A 6 -8.66 -3.07 -19.07
N HIS A 7 -9.07 -3.25 -17.80
CA HIS A 7 -8.84 -4.51 -17.07
C HIS A 7 -9.95 -4.75 -16.03
N LYS A 8 -11.16 -4.92 -16.50
CA LYS A 8 -12.41 -4.89 -15.72
C LYS A 8 -12.71 -6.08 -14.80
N ALA A 9 -11.88 -7.12 -14.66
CA ALA A 9 -12.46 -8.38 -14.17
C ALA A 9 -11.93 -8.93 -12.84
N SER A 10 -10.93 -8.38 -12.16
CA SER A 10 -10.31 -9.11 -11.04
C SER A 10 -10.14 -8.37 -9.70
N CYS A 11 -10.28 -7.07 -9.65
CA CYS A 11 -10.07 -6.32 -8.41
C CYS A 11 -11.24 -6.44 -7.41
N HIS A 12 -12.46 -6.71 -7.88
CA HIS A 12 -13.64 -6.93 -7.02
C HIS A 12 -13.54 -8.16 -6.08
N ARG A 13 -12.60 -9.07 -6.32
CA ARG A 13 -12.45 -10.30 -5.51
C ARG A 13 -11.62 -10.11 -4.23
N VAL A 14 -11.07 -8.94 -3.98
CA VAL A 14 -10.14 -8.66 -2.86
C VAL A 14 -10.69 -7.63 -1.84
N GLY A 15 -12.01 -7.56 -1.68
CA GLY A 15 -12.62 -6.76 -0.60
C GLY A 15 -12.72 -5.25 -0.88
N TRP A 16 -12.57 -4.81 -2.13
CA TRP A 16 -12.71 -3.40 -2.50
C TRP A 16 -14.17 -3.02 -2.79
N LYS A 17 -14.63 -1.87 -2.31
CA LYS A 17 -15.99 -1.34 -2.58
C LYS A 17 -16.20 -1.06 -4.08
N SER A 18 -15.16 -0.56 -4.79
CA SER A 18 -15.18 -0.38 -6.26
C SER A 18 -13.75 -0.28 -6.81
N GLN A 19 -13.62 -0.43 -8.14
CA GLN A 19 -12.36 -0.21 -8.86
C GLN A 19 -11.91 1.25 -8.76
N GLU A 20 -12.84 2.20 -8.83
CA GLU A 20 -12.55 3.65 -8.75
C GLU A 20 -11.90 4.03 -7.41
N THR A 21 -12.39 3.46 -6.30
CA THR A 21 -11.79 3.71 -4.98
C THR A 21 -10.39 3.12 -4.86
N GLN A 22 -10.13 1.98 -5.49
CA GLN A 22 -8.79 1.39 -5.52
C GLN A 22 -7.83 2.24 -6.36
N GLU A 23 -8.25 2.66 -7.55
CA GLU A 23 -7.45 3.52 -8.44
C GLU A 23 -7.14 4.88 -7.79
N ALA A 24 -8.11 5.50 -7.09
CA ALA A 24 -7.88 6.73 -6.35
C ALA A 24 -6.76 6.58 -5.31
N ARG A 25 -6.71 5.45 -4.58
CA ARG A 25 -5.62 5.14 -3.65
C ARG A 25 -4.28 4.98 -4.36
N PHE A 26 -4.26 4.30 -5.51
CA PHE A 26 -3.03 4.10 -6.29
C PHE A 26 -2.48 5.42 -6.82
N VAL A 27 -3.34 6.32 -7.28
CA VAL A 27 -2.95 7.68 -7.69
C VAL A 27 -2.25 8.40 -6.53
N VAL A 28 -2.87 8.38 -5.34
CA VAL A 28 -2.30 9.06 -4.18
C VAL A 28 -1.03 8.36 -3.72
N LEU A 29 -1.02 7.02 -3.57
CA LEU A 29 0.19 6.29 -3.17
C LEU A 29 1.37 6.58 -4.08
N SER A 30 1.17 6.56 -5.42
CA SER A 30 2.23 6.81 -6.39
C SER A 30 2.78 8.24 -6.41
N ALA A 31 2.07 9.19 -5.77
CA ALA A 31 2.50 10.58 -5.61
C ALA A 31 3.49 10.81 -4.44
N VAL A 32 4.03 9.74 -3.83
CA VAL A 32 5.02 9.80 -2.75
C VAL A 32 6.31 10.54 -3.17
N GLY A 33 6.64 10.55 -4.46
CA GLY A 33 7.82 11.19 -5.03
C GLY A 33 8.04 10.77 -6.47
N ASP A 34 9.24 11.03 -7.01
CA ASP A 34 9.58 10.52 -8.34
C ASP A 34 9.84 9.00 -8.28
N ILE A 35 8.86 8.23 -8.73
CA ILE A 35 8.95 6.77 -8.80
C ILE A 35 9.45 6.25 -10.15
N LYS A 36 9.74 7.14 -11.13
CA LYS A 36 10.17 6.75 -12.47
C LYS A 36 11.48 5.96 -12.42
N GLY A 37 11.46 4.74 -12.96
CA GLY A 37 12.63 3.86 -13.00
C GLY A 37 13.07 3.30 -11.63
N LYS A 38 12.32 3.56 -10.57
CA LYS A 38 12.66 3.13 -9.21
C LYS A 38 12.27 1.67 -8.95
N ASN A 39 12.98 1.04 -8.01
CA ASN A 39 12.64 -0.30 -7.54
C ASN A 39 11.55 -0.19 -6.46
N ILE A 40 10.48 -0.94 -6.62
CA ILE A 40 9.28 -0.87 -5.78
C ILE A 40 9.03 -2.21 -5.10
N LEU A 41 8.76 -2.17 -3.79
CA LEU A 41 8.09 -3.22 -3.05
C LEU A 41 6.63 -2.83 -2.85
N ASP A 42 5.70 -3.71 -3.22
CA ASP A 42 4.27 -3.64 -2.89
C ASP A 42 3.95 -4.72 -1.86
N LEU A 43 3.77 -4.31 -0.62
CA LEU A 43 3.46 -5.20 0.50
C LEU A 43 1.95 -5.39 0.63
N GLY A 44 1.50 -6.64 0.63
CA GLY A 44 0.09 -6.99 0.52
C GLY A 44 -0.43 -6.78 -0.90
N CYS A 45 0.37 -7.17 -1.90
CA CYS A 45 0.12 -6.89 -3.32
C CYS A 45 -1.16 -7.54 -3.87
N GLY A 46 -1.75 -8.50 -3.17
CA GLY A 46 -2.93 -9.24 -3.63
C GLY A 46 -2.72 -9.84 -5.01
N LEU A 47 -3.62 -9.55 -5.94
CA LEU A 47 -3.57 -9.99 -7.34
C LEU A 47 -2.67 -9.11 -8.25
N GLY A 48 -1.82 -8.24 -7.69
CA GLY A 48 -0.91 -7.38 -8.42
C GLY A 48 -1.59 -6.16 -9.08
N CYS A 49 -2.71 -5.70 -8.55
CA CYS A 49 -3.48 -4.60 -9.16
C CYS A 49 -2.68 -3.29 -9.22
N PHE A 50 -1.85 -3.00 -8.21
CA PHE A 50 -0.99 -1.82 -8.24
C PHE A 50 0.08 -1.90 -9.33
N TYR A 51 0.66 -3.09 -9.57
CA TYR A 51 1.55 -3.28 -10.71
C TYR A 51 0.85 -3.01 -12.06
N GLY A 52 -0.38 -3.52 -12.22
CA GLY A 52 -1.19 -3.24 -13.41
C GLY A 52 -1.39 -1.74 -13.64
N TYR A 53 -1.77 -1.01 -12.60
CA TYR A 53 -1.90 0.45 -12.62
C TYR A 53 -0.59 1.14 -13.03
N LEU A 54 0.55 0.77 -12.43
CA LEU A 54 1.86 1.33 -12.76
C LEU A 54 2.25 1.09 -14.24
N LYS A 55 1.95 -0.10 -14.78
CA LYS A 55 2.18 -0.41 -16.22
C LYS A 55 1.35 0.49 -17.13
N GLU A 56 0.07 0.70 -16.81
CA GLU A 56 -0.81 1.57 -17.58
C GLU A 56 -0.34 3.03 -17.58
N MET A 57 0.27 3.48 -16.46
CA MET A 57 0.92 4.79 -16.35
C MET A 57 2.28 4.87 -17.07
N GLY A 58 2.73 3.80 -17.71
CA GLY A 58 4.01 3.75 -18.42
C GLY A 58 5.24 3.69 -17.52
N TRP A 59 5.05 3.32 -16.24
CA TRP A 59 6.17 3.15 -15.32
C TRP A 59 7.10 2.00 -15.76
N LYS A 60 8.41 2.23 -15.67
CA LYS A 60 9.47 1.31 -16.09
C LYS A 60 10.51 1.17 -14.97
N GLY A 61 10.22 0.39 -13.97
CA GLY A 61 11.13 0.07 -12.87
C GLY A 61 11.11 -1.43 -12.57
N GLN A 62 11.71 -1.82 -11.45
CA GLN A 62 11.64 -3.19 -10.96
C GLN A 62 10.57 -3.28 -9.87
N TYR A 63 9.61 -4.17 -10.07
CA TYR A 63 8.53 -4.40 -9.13
C TYR A 63 8.71 -5.74 -8.41
N THR A 64 8.42 -5.72 -7.12
CA THR A 64 8.27 -6.92 -6.29
C THR A 64 6.98 -6.81 -5.51
N GLY A 65 6.06 -7.72 -5.72
CA GLY A 65 4.86 -7.87 -4.89
C GLY A 65 5.08 -8.95 -3.82
N MET A 66 4.71 -8.67 -2.58
CA MET A 66 4.70 -9.65 -1.50
C MET A 66 3.32 -9.76 -0.88
N ASP A 67 2.87 -10.98 -0.63
CA ASP A 67 1.61 -11.27 0.07
C ASP A 67 1.76 -12.55 0.88
N VAL A 68 0.96 -12.68 1.95
CA VAL A 68 0.97 -13.88 2.81
C VAL A 68 0.11 -15.00 2.24
N LEU A 69 -0.85 -14.68 1.36
CA LEU A 69 -1.82 -15.62 0.80
C LEU A 69 -1.32 -16.23 -0.51
N ASP A 70 -1.15 -17.54 -0.51
CA ASP A 70 -0.66 -18.28 -1.67
C ASP A 70 -1.56 -18.12 -2.91
N MET A 71 -2.87 -18.09 -2.70
CA MET A 71 -3.84 -17.87 -3.79
C MET A 71 -3.68 -16.49 -4.47
N MET A 72 -3.32 -15.45 -3.71
CA MET A 72 -3.07 -14.12 -4.24
C MET A 72 -1.81 -14.11 -5.11
N ILE A 73 -0.71 -14.65 -4.59
CA ILE A 73 0.56 -14.75 -5.31
C ILE A 73 0.42 -15.58 -6.58
N SER A 74 -0.25 -16.72 -6.52
CA SER A 74 -0.51 -17.57 -7.69
C SER A 74 -1.37 -16.85 -8.73
N GLY A 75 -2.35 -16.08 -8.30
CA GLY A 75 -3.17 -15.23 -9.16
C GLY A 75 -2.39 -14.10 -9.83
N ALA A 76 -1.55 -13.40 -9.03
CA ALA A 76 -0.71 -12.31 -9.51
C ALA A 76 0.32 -12.78 -10.55
N ARG A 77 0.99 -13.90 -10.31
CA ARG A 77 1.95 -14.51 -11.25
C ARG A 77 1.32 -14.89 -12.58
N ARG A 78 0.10 -15.45 -12.57
CA ARG A 78 -0.63 -15.75 -13.81
C ARG A 78 -1.02 -14.50 -14.59
N ARG A 79 -1.38 -13.43 -13.87
CA ARG A 79 -1.81 -12.17 -14.48
C ARG A 79 -0.65 -11.33 -15.01
N PHE A 80 0.46 -11.34 -14.31
CA PHE A 80 1.63 -10.52 -14.59
C PHE A 80 2.92 -11.35 -14.53
N PRO A 81 3.19 -12.20 -15.54
CA PRO A 81 4.35 -13.09 -15.55
C PRO A 81 5.68 -12.34 -15.68
N ASP A 82 5.65 -11.08 -16.02
CA ASP A 82 6.79 -10.18 -16.17
C ASP A 82 7.20 -9.47 -14.88
N ALA A 83 6.48 -9.68 -13.77
CA ALA A 83 6.80 -9.12 -12.46
C ALA A 83 7.18 -10.21 -11.44
N VAL A 84 7.89 -9.81 -10.40
CA VAL A 84 8.26 -10.70 -9.30
C VAL A 84 7.18 -10.67 -8.22
N PHE A 85 6.67 -11.86 -7.85
CA PHE A 85 5.72 -12.02 -6.76
C PHE A 85 6.21 -13.10 -5.79
N GLU A 86 6.27 -12.79 -4.50
CA GLU A 86 6.78 -13.66 -3.44
C GLU A 86 5.70 -13.87 -2.36
N LYS A 87 5.43 -15.14 -2.02
CA LYS A 87 4.67 -15.46 -0.81
C LYS A 87 5.59 -15.25 0.38
N ARG A 88 5.29 -14.23 1.21
CA ARG A 88 6.16 -13.87 2.33
C ARG A 88 5.41 -13.10 3.41
N ASN A 89 5.64 -13.47 4.66
CA ASN A 89 5.34 -12.63 5.80
C ASN A 89 6.63 -11.92 6.22
N ILE A 90 6.73 -10.63 5.95
CA ILE A 90 7.95 -9.87 6.18
C ILE A 90 8.34 -9.73 7.65
N LEU A 91 7.38 -9.84 8.58
CA LEU A 91 7.66 -9.78 10.02
C LEU A 91 8.29 -11.08 10.53
N LEU A 92 7.97 -12.23 9.92
CA LEU A 92 8.54 -13.54 10.27
C LEU A 92 9.79 -13.88 9.46
N ASP A 93 9.84 -13.45 8.21
CA ASP A 93 10.93 -13.71 7.28
C ASP A 93 11.29 -12.40 6.52
N PRO A 94 12.00 -11.47 7.17
CA PRO A 94 12.35 -10.20 6.56
C PRO A 94 13.33 -10.39 5.39
N PRO A 95 13.08 -9.77 4.23
CA PRO A 95 14.00 -9.84 3.09
C PRO A 95 15.33 -9.12 3.40
N ARG A 96 16.43 -9.59 2.78
CA ARG A 96 17.77 -9.00 2.97
C ARG A 96 18.12 -7.90 1.96
N ARG A 97 17.21 -7.57 1.06
CA ARG A 97 17.39 -6.53 0.04
C ARG A 97 16.57 -5.29 0.35
N GLN A 98 16.91 -4.18 -0.28
CA GLN A 98 16.19 -2.92 -0.18
C GLN A 98 15.59 -2.54 -1.53
N TRP A 99 14.53 -1.71 -1.46
CA TRP A 99 13.87 -1.07 -2.58
C TRP A 99 14.00 0.46 -2.46
N ASP A 100 13.69 1.18 -3.51
CA ASP A 100 13.67 2.64 -3.43
C ASP A 100 12.44 3.10 -2.64
N TYR A 101 11.27 2.53 -2.95
CA TYR A 101 10.03 2.79 -2.23
C TYR A 101 9.33 1.49 -1.81
N VAL A 102 8.66 1.54 -0.67
CA VAL A 102 7.74 0.50 -0.21
C VAL A 102 6.32 1.05 -0.19
N PHE A 103 5.40 0.35 -0.84
CA PHE A 103 3.98 0.67 -0.89
C PHE A 103 3.16 -0.35 -0.12
N ILE A 104 2.12 0.12 0.59
CA ILE A 104 1.22 -0.73 1.37
C ILE A 104 -0.20 -0.21 1.14
N SER A 105 -0.99 -0.93 0.34
CA SER A 105 -2.35 -0.53 -0.01
C SER A 105 -3.39 -1.45 0.62
N GLY A 106 -4.20 -0.93 1.53
CA GLY A 106 -5.34 -1.64 2.13
C GLY A 106 -5.00 -2.74 3.12
N VAL A 107 -3.73 -2.99 3.40
CA VAL A 107 -3.28 -4.04 4.33
C VAL A 107 -3.78 -3.79 5.75
N PHE A 108 -3.72 -2.55 6.20
CA PHE A 108 -4.04 -2.16 7.57
C PHE A 108 -5.54 -1.88 7.83
N ASN A 109 -6.39 -2.10 6.83
CA ASN A 109 -7.81 -1.76 6.95
C ASN A 109 -8.60 -2.73 7.85
N HIS A 110 -8.13 -3.96 8.06
CA HIS A 110 -8.82 -4.91 8.92
C HIS A 110 -8.47 -4.71 10.39
N ARG A 111 -9.48 -4.89 11.25
CA ARG A 111 -9.29 -4.86 12.70
C ARG A 111 -8.59 -6.13 13.15
N VAL A 112 -7.51 -5.94 13.91
CA VAL A 112 -6.78 -7.00 14.63
C VAL A 112 -6.71 -6.63 16.12
N LYS A 113 -6.16 -7.50 16.97
CA LYS A 113 -6.10 -7.29 18.41
C LYS A 113 -5.42 -5.96 18.79
N ASP A 114 -4.26 -5.68 18.17
CA ASP A 114 -3.45 -4.48 18.42
C ASP A 114 -2.98 -3.86 17.11
N ASN A 115 -3.90 -3.16 16.39
CA ASN A 115 -3.60 -2.59 15.08
C ASN A 115 -2.37 -1.67 15.10
N TRP A 116 -2.26 -0.78 16.09
CA TRP A 116 -1.13 0.15 16.13
C TRP A 116 0.22 -0.52 16.36
N VAL A 117 0.28 -1.59 17.16
CA VAL A 117 1.51 -2.38 17.36
C VAL A 117 1.92 -3.04 16.04
N TRP A 118 0.97 -3.73 15.38
CA TRP A 118 1.22 -4.38 14.10
C TRP A 118 1.64 -3.39 13.00
N ILE A 119 0.97 -2.23 12.91
CA ILE A 119 1.31 -1.17 11.95
C ILE A 119 2.72 -0.65 12.24
N GLU A 120 3.03 -0.34 13.49
CA GLU A 120 4.34 0.19 13.88
C GLU A 120 5.47 -0.78 13.54
N GLU A 121 5.36 -2.06 13.91
CA GLU A 121 6.36 -3.08 13.59
C GLU A 121 6.57 -3.20 12.07
N THR A 122 5.46 -3.22 11.31
CA THR A 122 5.50 -3.31 9.85
C THR A 122 6.16 -2.07 9.24
N ILE A 123 5.76 -0.87 9.65
CA ILE A 123 6.30 0.40 9.12
C ILE A 123 7.78 0.56 9.46
N ARG A 124 8.20 0.26 10.69
CA ARG A 124 9.62 0.31 11.08
C ARG A 124 10.48 -0.64 10.26
N LEU A 125 9.97 -1.83 9.94
CA LEU A 125 10.65 -2.75 9.04
C LEU A 125 10.66 -2.20 7.61
N CYS A 126 9.54 -1.71 7.08
CA CYS A 126 9.45 -1.13 5.74
C CYS A 126 10.38 0.07 5.54
N LEU A 127 10.54 0.91 6.56
CA LEU A 127 11.54 1.98 6.53
C LEU A 127 12.97 1.43 6.39
N LYS A 128 13.34 0.36 7.11
CA LYS A 128 14.66 -0.28 6.93
C LYS A 128 14.83 -0.91 5.55
N LEU A 129 13.74 -1.35 4.91
CA LEU A 129 13.72 -1.94 3.58
C LEU A 129 13.64 -0.92 2.45
N SER A 130 13.31 0.34 2.73
CA SER A 130 13.25 1.43 1.75
C SER A 130 14.52 2.29 1.78
N ARG A 131 14.89 2.87 0.63
CA ARG A 131 15.97 3.85 0.52
C ARG A 131 15.46 5.28 0.51
N LEU A 132 14.28 5.52 -0.03
CA LEU A 132 13.71 6.85 -0.23
C LEU A 132 12.48 7.07 0.65
N GLY A 133 11.64 6.05 0.82
CA GLY A 133 10.47 6.20 1.68
C GLY A 133 9.43 5.09 1.58
N VAL A 134 8.42 5.23 2.41
CA VAL A 134 7.28 4.31 2.53
C VAL A 134 5.99 5.09 2.30
N ALA A 135 5.07 4.55 1.50
CA ALA A 135 3.72 5.08 1.32
C ALA A 135 2.68 4.05 1.73
N PHE A 136 1.75 4.42 2.59
CA PHE A 136 0.68 3.52 3.01
C PHE A 136 -0.62 4.27 3.27
N ASN A 137 -1.76 3.59 3.15
CA ASN A 137 -3.05 4.16 3.50
C ASN A 137 -3.68 3.48 4.71
N LEU A 138 -4.54 4.24 5.41
CA LEU A 138 -5.41 3.82 6.49
C LEU A 138 -6.82 4.35 6.24
N LEU A 139 -7.80 3.73 6.89
CA LEU A 139 -9.12 4.32 7.00
C LEU A 139 -9.10 5.40 8.11
N GLU A 140 -9.63 6.59 7.78
CA GLU A 140 -9.74 7.73 8.69
C GLU A 140 -11.09 7.72 9.39
N THR A 141 -11.10 7.83 10.72
CA THR A 141 -12.35 8.03 11.46
C THR A 141 -12.80 9.48 11.34
N LYS A 142 -14.00 9.71 10.79
CA LYS A 142 -14.63 11.04 10.68
C LYS A 142 -15.98 11.09 11.38
N GLU A 143 -16.61 9.94 11.61
CA GLU A 143 -17.95 9.79 12.16
C GLU A 143 -17.96 8.74 13.27
N ASP A 144 -19.06 8.70 14.05
CA ASP A 144 -19.18 7.76 15.16
C ASP A 144 -19.60 6.35 14.74
N GLU A 145 -20.19 6.18 13.55
CA GLU A 145 -20.64 4.89 13.03
C GLU A 145 -19.64 4.30 12.04
N HIS A 146 -18.96 3.23 12.43
CA HIS A 146 -18.00 2.50 11.62
C HIS A 146 -18.31 1.01 11.58
N ASP A 147 -18.02 0.37 10.45
CA ASP A 147 -18.07 -1.08 10.35
C ASP A 147 -17.03 -1.70 11.31
N PRO A 148 -17.45 -2.51 12.31
CA PRO A 148 -16.56 -3.07 13.32
C PRO A 148 -15.49 -4.02 12.77
N VAL A 149 -15.62 -4.50 11.55
CA VAL A 149 -14.64 -5.37 10.88
C VAL A 149 -13.38 -4.57 10.49
N PHE A 150 -13.52 -3.26 10.29
CA PHE A 150 -12.41 -2.41 9.87
C PHE A 150 -11.80 -1.62 11.02
N PHE A 151 -10.53 -1.29 10.84
CA PHE A 151 -9.79 -0.41 11.71
C PHE A 151 -9.78 1.01 11.12
N TYR A 152 -10.27 1.95 11.89
CA TYR A 152 -10.25 3.38 11.57
C TYR A 152 -9.31 4.09 12.53
N ALA A 153 -8.41 4.89 11.99
CA ALA A 153 -7.44 5.66 12.75
C ALA A 153 -7.81 7.14 12.80
N LYS A 154 -7.58 7.78 13.94
CA LYS A 154 -7.65 9.24 14.02
C LYS A 154 -6.44 9.84 13.32
N ARG A 155 -6.66 10.87 12.52
CA ARG A 155 -5.58 11.59 11.81
C ARG A 155 -4.48 12.04 12.76
N LYS A 156 -4.84 12.61 13.92
CA LYS A 156 -3.87 13.07 14.93
C LYS A 156 -2.95 11.95 15.43
N ASP A 157 -3.49 10.73 15.62
CA ASP A 157 -2.69 9.59 16.06
C ASP A 157 -1.70 9.17 14.97
N LEU A 158 -2.12 9.18 13.70
CA LEU A 158 -1.23 8.90 12.58
C LEU A 158 -0.15 9.97 12.43
N GLU A 159 -0.47 11.25 12.58
CA GLU A 159 0.50 12.35 12.53
C GLU A 159 1.58 12.21 13.60
N GLN A 160 1.20 11.91 14.85
CA GLN A 160 2.14 11.69 15.94
C GLN A 160 3.07 10.51 15.66
N LYS A 161 2.51 9.39 15.20
CA LYS A 161 3.29 8.18 14.88
C LYS A 161 4.17 8.38 13.65
N ALA A 162 3.67 9.00 12.60
CA ALA A 162 4.43 9.30 11.39
C ALA A 162 5.65 10.19 11.70
N ALA A 163 5.46 11.22 12.52
CA ALA A 163 6.55 12.07 12.99
C ALA A 163 7.63 11.28 13.76
N LEU A 164 7.19 10.38 14.67
CA LEU A 164 8.11 9.55 15.45
C LEU A 164 8.87 8.54 14.55
N TRP A 165 8.18 7.91 13.60
CA TRP A 165 8.79 6.87 12.75
C TRP A 165 9.77 7.42 11.72
N SER A 166 9.53 8.63 11.19
CA SER A 166 10.34 9.28 10.14
C SER A 166 11.26 10.38 10.64
N GLY A 167 11.36 10.60 11.96
CA GLY A 167 12.11 11.73 12.48
C GLY A 167 11.55 13.11 12.09
N GLY A 168 10.25 13.18 11.82
CA GLY A 168 9.55 14.40 11.40
C GLY A 168 9.45 14.59 9.88
N ASN A 169 10.06 13.72 9.07
CA ASN A 169 10.02 13.82 7.61
C ASN A 169 8.85 13.01 7.02
N TYR A 170 7.64 13.56 7.10
CA TYR A 170 6.44 12.91 6.62
C TYR A 170 5.46 13.87 5.97
N LYS A 171 4.50 13.30 5.23
CA LYS A 171 3.34 14.01 4.70
C LYS A 171 2.11 13.13 4.80
N ILE A 172 0.96 13.70 5.19
CA ILE A 172 -0.33 13.01 5.17
C ILE A 172 -1.24 13.68 4.17
N VAL A 173 -1.87 12.86 3.31
CA VAL A 173 -2.84 13.25 2.31
C VAL A 173 -4.18 12.62 2.67
N SER A 174 -5.24 13.40 2.72
CA SER A 174 -6.63 12.96 2.95
C SER A 174 -7.57 13.68 1.98
N ASN A 175 -8.88 13.43 2.12
CA ASN A 175 -9.93 14.04 1.31
C ASN A 175 -9.92 13.66 -0.19
N TYR A 176 -9.23 12.61 -0.59
CA TYR A 176 -9.33 12.04 -1.94
C TYR A 176 -10.41 10.94 -2.03
N LEU A 177 -10.77 10.35 -0.90
CA LEU A 177 -11.93 9.48 -0.68
C LEU A 177 -12.55 9.85 0.69
N PRO A 178 -13.80 9.47 0.95
CA PRO A 178 -14.50 9.87 2.19
C PRO A 178 -13.75 9.50 3.48
N ASP A 179 -13.24 8.26 3.53
CA ASP A 179 -12.69 7.66 4.76
C ASP A 179 -11.25 7.18 4.58
N ASP A 180 -10.49 7.81 3.70
CA ASP A 180 -9.10 7.40 3.44
C ASP A 180 -8.10 8.50 3.78
N MET A 181 -6.99 8.10 4.34
CA MET A 181 -5.79 8.92 4.48
C MET A 181 -4.56 8.13 4.07
N THR A 182 -3.62 8.79 3.41
CA THR A 182 -2.34 8.21 3.00
C THR A 182 -1.21 8.94 3.69
N ALA A 183 -0.28 8.19 4.25
CA ALA A 183 0.97 8.72 4.80
C ALA A 183 2.15 8.40 3.88
N TYR A 184 3.01 9.38 3.69
CA TYR A 184 4.34 9.23 3.12
C TYR A 184 5.35 9.47 4.23
N LEU A 185 6.29 8.55 4.39
CA LEU A 185 7.39 8.64 5.34
C LEU A 185 8.70 8.63 4.55
N TYR A 186 9.58 9.55 4.86
CA TYR A 186 10.86 9.69 4.17
C TYR A 186 12.04 9.51 5.13
N HIS A 187 13.22 9.21 4.58
CA HIS A 187 14.48 9.17 5.32
C HIS A 187 15.09 10.55 5.47
#